data_97aeee34209c3f30c3ced414cf4ce66e
#
_entry.id   97aeee34209c3f30c3ced414cf4ce66e
#
_cell.length_a   1.000
_cell.length_b   1.000
_cell.length_c   1.000
_cell.angle_alpha   90.00
_cell.angle_beta   90.00
_cell.angle_gamma   90.00
#
_symmetry.space_group_name_H-M   'P 1'
#
loop_
_entity.id
_entity.type
_entity.pdbx_description
1 polymer ?
#
loop_
_entity_poly.entity_id
_entity_poly.type
_entity_poly.pdbx_seq_one_letter_code
_entity_poly.pdbx_strand_id
1 'polypeptide(L)'
;IINIFCEKDDRIKPVFLEKNIGPSGARNIAMQKSSGRYIAFLDSDDVWDPYKLEKQISFMEYNNIAFSYTGYQVISEDGNIRNSIIKVPALITYHDYLKNTIIGCLTVILDKTQIGDLKMPDIRTSQDMAFWLLILRNGFSAYGLNESLAKYRVVRDSNSSNKIRAVKDVWFVYREIERLNLFYSLWCFINYIFYALKKRIL
;
A
#
# COMPACT_ATOMS: atom_id res chain seq x y z
N ILE A 1 -2.59 24.68 -7.88
CA ILE A 1 -3.42 23.57 -8.42
C ILE A 1 -4.39 23.09 -7.34
N ILE A 2 -3.93 22.64 -6.15
CA ILE A 2 -4.81 22.08 -5.10
C ILE A 2 -5.94 23.04 -4.73
N ASN A 3 -5.67 24.32 -4.48
CA ASN A 3 -6.67 25.31 -4.10
C ASN A 3 -7.80 25.45 -5.14
N ILE A 4 -7.49 25.36 -6.43
CA ILE A 4 -8.48 25.42 -7.51
C ILE A 4 -9.50 24.27 -7.42
N PHE A 5 -9.05 23.09 -6.99
CA PHE A 5 -9.95 21.94 -6.80
C PHE A 5 -10.74 22.06 -5.50
N CYS A 6 -10.15 22.60 -4.44
CA CYS A 6 -10.86 22.84 -3.17
C CYS A 6 -12.00 23.86 -3.33
N GLU A 7 -11.83 24.86 -4.20
CA GLU A 7 -12.88 25.84 -4.52
C GLU A 7 -14.05 25.22 -5.30
N LYS A 8 -13.81 24.10 -6.00
CA LYS A 8 -14.82 23.41 -6.81
C LYS A 8 -15.56 22.30 -6.08
N ASP A 9 -14.94 21.74 -5.04
CA ASP A 9 -15.49 20.59 -4.33
C ASP A 9 -15.12 20.63 -2.83
N ASP A 10 -16.10 20.89 -1.99
CA ASP A 10 -15.96 20.98 -0.53
C ASP A 10 -15.50 19.69 0.15
N ARG A 11 -15.56 18.57 -0.54
CA ARG A 11 -15.06 17.30 -0.05
C ARG A 11 -13.53 17.24 -0.05
N ILE A 12 -12.88 18.07 -0.84
CA ILE A 12 -11.42 18.17 -0.90
C ILE A 12 -10.92 19.00 0.29
N LYS A 13 -10.24 18.34 1.22
CA LYS A 13 -9.72 18.93 2.45
C LYS A 13 -8.17 18.95 2.43
N PRO A 14 -7.53 20.03 1.97
CA PRO A 14 -6.08 20.11 1.91
C PRO A 14 -5.49 20.24 3.31
N VAL A 15 -4.33 19.60 3.50
CA VAL A 15 -3.54 19.74 4.73
C VAL A 15 -2.14 20.20 4.34
N PHE A 16 -1.83 21.45 4.61
CA PHE A 16 -0.52 22.03 4.39
C PHE A 16 0.32 21.90 5.66
N LEU A 17 1.49 21.30 5.54
CA LEU A 17 2.42 21.08 6.65
C LEU A 17 3.54 22.10 6.57
N GLU A 18 3.92 22.68 7.70
CA GLU A 18 5.05 23.65 7.78
C GLU A 18 6.41 23.00 7.49
N LYS A 19 6.53 21.70 7.77
CA LYS A 19 7.76 20.93 7.60
C LYS A 19 7.49 19.63 6.89
N ASN A 20 8.48 19.14 6.15
CA ASN A 20 8.45 17.79 5.60
C ASN A 20 8.64 16.76 6.72
N ILE A 21 7.60 16.01 7.01
CA ILE A 21 7.56 14.95 8.03
C ILE A 21 7.59 13.55 7.42
N GLY A 22 7.91 13.45 6.15
CA GLY A 22 7.93 12.19 5.42
C GLY A 22 6.54 11.63 5.07
N PRO A 23 6.49 10.57 4.25
CA PRO A 23 5.22 10.02 3.77
C PRO A 23 4.39 9.36 4.87
N SER A 24 4.99 8.68 5.85
CA SER A 24 4.29 8.11 7.00
C SER A 24 3.59 9.17 7.85
N GLY A 25 4.31 10.24 8.19
CA GLY A 25 3.76 11.35 8.95
C GLY A 25 2.61 12.04 8.23
N ALA A 26 2.78 12.32 6.93
CA ALA A 26 1.74 12.95 6.11
C ALA A 26 0.49 12.07 6.01
N ARG A 27 0.63 10.75 5.75
CA ARG A 27 -0.49 9.82 5.70
C ARG A 27 -1.18 9.66 7.06
N ASN A 28 -0.43 9.63 8.16
CA ASN A 28 -1.01 9.58 9.51
C ASN A 28 -1.88 10.80 9.81
N ILE A 29 -1.44 11.99 9.45
CA ILE A 29 -2.25 13.22 9.60
C ILE A 29 -3.50 13.15 8.72
N ALA A 30 -3.38 12.70 7.48
CA ALA A 30 -4.52 12.56 6.57
C ALA A 30 -5.54 11.53 7.11
N MET A 31 -5.09 10.38 7.59
CA MET A 31 -5.94 9.36 8.22
C MET A 31 -6.64 9.91 9.48
N GLN A 32 -5.93 10.64 10.31
CA GLN A 32 -6.51 11.26 11.52
C GLN A 32 -7.59 12.28 11.18
N LYS A 33 -7.39 13.07 10.12
CA LYS A 33 -8.35 14.09 9.67
C LYS A 33 -9.52 13.52 8.85
N SER A 34 -9.41 12.28 8.39
CA SER A 34 -10.45 11.64 7.60
C SER A 34 -11.66 11.29 8.46
N SER A 35 -12.86 11.63 7.97
CA SER A 35 -14.14 11.31 8.61
C SER A 35 -14.87 10.12 7.97
N GLY A 36 -14.39 9.65 6.82
CA GLY A 36 -14.99 8.52 6.11
C GLY A 36 -14.78 7.18 6.82
N ARG A 37 -15.72 6.26 6.61
CA ARG A 37 -15.60 4.86 7.07
C ARG A 37 -14.42 4.15 6.40
N TYR A 38 -14.25 4.35 5.11
CA TYR A 38 -13.20 3.73 4.32
C TYR A 38 -12.02 4.68 4.12
N ILE A 39 -10.81 4.17 4.27
CA ILE A 39 -9.55 4.86 3.96
C ILE A 39 -8.92 4.19 2.75
N ALA A 40 -8.62 4.99 1.73
CA ALA A 40 -7.90 4.57 0.54
C ALA A 40 -6.70 5.50 0.32
N PHE A 41 -5.65 4.97 -0.29
CA PHE A 41 -4.39 5.69 -0.49
C PHE A 41 -4.11 5.87 -1.98
N LEU A 42 -3.79 7.10 -2.38
CA LEU A 42 -3.39 7.42 -3.75
C LEU A 42 -2.22 8.40 -3.70
N ASP A 43 -1.09 8.01 -4.21
CA ASP A 43 0.06 8.89 -4.38
C ASP A 43 -0.17 9.77 -5.63
N SER A 44 0.42 10.97 -5.64
CA SER A 44 0.12 12.01 -6.65
C SER A 44 0.57 11.65 -8.07
N ASP A 45 1.43 10.66 -8.22
CA ASP A 45 1.96 10.15 -9.49
C ASP A 45 1.21 8.90 -10.01
N ASP A 46 0.34 8.31 -9.19
CA ASP A 46 -0.43 7.12 -9.52
C ASP A 46 -1.84 7.44 -10.06
N VAL A 47 -2.50 6.45 -10.64
CA VAL A 47 -3.84 6.60 -11.22
C VAL A 47 -4.75 5.46 -10.78
N TRP A 48 -5.99 5.77 -10.41
CA TRP A 48 -7.05 4.79 -10.21
C TRP A 48 -7.94 4.62 -11.43
N ASP A 49 -8.49 3.43 -11.57
CA ASP A 49 -9.63 3.18 -12.46
C ASP A 49 -10.86 3.93 -11.91
N PRO A 50 -11.69 4.55 -12.76
CA PRO A 50 -12.90 5.27 -12.32
C PRO A 50 -13.85 4.44 -11.46
N TYR A 51 -13.90 3.13 -11.66
CA TYR A 51 -14.77 2.22 -10.92
C TYR A 51 -14.12 1.56 -9.70
N LYS A 52 -12.86 1.93 -9.38
CA LYS A 52 -12.12 1.29 -8.28
C LYS A 52 -12.86 1.35 -6.95
N LEU A 53 -13.27 2.53 -6.54
CA LEU A 53 -13.92 2.71 -5.23
C LEU A 53 -15.24 1.94 -5.17
N GLU A 54 -16.07 2.07 -6.19
CA GLU A 54 -17.36 1.37 -6.27
C GLU A 54 -17.19 -0.14 -6.15
N LYS A 55 -16.35 -0.73 -7.01
CA LYS A 55 -16.14 -2.18 -7.05
C LYS A 55 -15.52 -2.72 -5.76
N GLN A 56 -14.48 -2.05 -5.28
CA GLN A 56 -13.74 -2.52 -4.12
C GLN A 56 -14.52 -2.36 -2.82
N ILE A 57 -15.27 -1.25 -2.64
CA ILE A 57 -16.13 -1.05 -1.47
C ILE A 57 -17.29 -2.06 -1.50
N SER A 58 -17.96 -2.26 -2.64
CA SER A 58 -19.01 -3.28 -2.78
C SER A 58 -18.49 -4.69 -2.43
N PHE A 59 -17.27 -5.03 -2.87
CA PHE A 59 -16.62 -6.28 -2.51
C PHE A 59 -16.38 -6.40 -1.00
N MET A 60 -15.92 -5.31 -0.35
CA MET A 60 -15.69 -5.28 1.09
C MET A 60 -16.99 -5.39 1.89
N GLU A 61 -18.03 -4.68 1.50
CA GLU A 61 -19.33 -4.70 2.18
C GLU A 61 -20.03 -6.07 2.06
N TYR A 62 -20.06 -6.62 0.84
CA TYR A 62 -20.69 -7.92 0.60
C TYR A 62 -20.05 -9.06 1.42
N ASN A 63 -18.73 -9.00 1.62
CA ASN A 63 -17.97 -10.05 2.32
C ASN A 63 -17.57 -9.68 3.75
N ASN A 64 -17.99 -8.52 4.27
CA ASN A 64 -17.61 -7.98 5.58
C ASN A 64 -16.08 -7.91 5.79
N ILE A 65 -15.36 -7.35 4.82
CA ILE A 65 -13.90 -7.29 4.78
C ILE A 65 -13.39 -5.98 5.37
N ALA A 66 -12.45 -6.06 6.32
CA ALA A 66 -11.80 -4.92 6.94
C ALA A 66 -10.61 -4.36 6.13
N PHE A 67 -9.91 -5.22 5.39
CA PHE A 67 -8.73 -4.88 4.61
C PHE A 67 -8.78 -5.53 3.24
N SER A 68 -8.89 -4.73 2.19
CA SER A 68 -8.84 -5.23 0.81
C SER A 68 -7.77 -4.53 -0.03
N TYR A 69 -7.35 -5.19 -1.10
CA TYR A 69 -6.42 -4.68 -2.10
C TYR A 69 -6.76 -5.23 -3.48
N THR A 70 -6.25 -4.59 -4.54
CA THR A 70 -6.58 -4.97 -5.92
C THR A 70 -5.34 -5.32 -6.73
N GLY A 71 -5.53 -5.94 -7.88
CA GLY A 71 -4.54 -5.99 -8.94
C GLY A 71 -4.24 -4.58 -9.48
N TYR A 72 -3.13 -4.44 -10.19
CA TYR A 72 -2.72 -3.19 -10.78
C TYR A 72 -1.84 -3.41 -12.02
N GLN A 73 -1.65 -2.36 -12.81
CA GLN A 73 -0.70 -2.31 -13.92
C GLN A 73 0.43 -1.33 -13.60
N VAL A 74 1.59 -1.56 -14.20
CA VAL A 74 2.70 -0.62 -14.15
C VAL A 74 2.67 0.24 -15.42
N ILE A 75 2.74 1.56 -15.23
CA ILE A 75 2.83 2.52 -16.33
C ILE A 75 4.16 3.26 -16.30
N SER A 76 4.61 3.73 -17.47
CA SER A 76 5.75 4.64 -17.57
C SER A 76 5.39 6.04 -17.11
N GLU A 77 6.39 6.91 -17.04
CA GLU A 77 6.22 8.33 -16.76
C GLU A 77 5.24 9.00 -17.72
N ASP A 78 5.27 8.60 -19.00
CA ASP A 78 4.36 9.07 -20.06
C ASP A 78 2.95 8.45 -20.02
N GLY A 79 2.69 7.54 -19.07
CA GLY A 79 1.40 6.86 -18.92
C GLY A 79 1.22 5.60 -19.78
N ASN A 80 2.22 5.17 -20.55
CA ASN A 80 2.15 3.95 -21.35
C ASN A 80 2.25 2.71 -20.44
N ILE A 81 1.44 1.69 -20.74
CA ILE A 81 1.47 0.41 -20.03
C ILE A 81 2.81 -0.30 -20.29
N ARG A 82 3.51 -0.68 -19.23
CA ARG A 82 4.83 -1.35 -19.32
C ARG A 82 4.76 -2.86 -19.19
N ASN A 83 3.72 -3.40 -18.56
CA ASN A 83 3.60 -4.83 -18.33
C ASN A 83 2.14 -5.30 -18.33
N SER A 84 1.96 -6.62 -18.25
CA SER A 84 0.68 -7.26 -18.00
C SER A 84 0.15 -6.88 -16.61
N ILE A 85 -1.13 -7.19 -16.37
CA ILE A 85 -1.79 -7.01 -15.07
C ILE A 85 -1.06 -7.82 -14.00
N ILE A 86 -0.68 -7.17 -12.92
CA ILE A 86 -0.19 -7.84 -11.72
C ILE A 86 -1.40 -8.38 -10.97
N LYS A 87 -1.61 -9.68 -11.11
CA LYS A 87 -2.66 -10.42 -10.40
C LYS A 87 -2.29 -10.58 -8.93
N VAL A 88 -3.32 -10.64 -8.08
CA VAL A 88 -3.13 -10.72 -6.63
C VAL A 88 -3.81 -11.98 -6.07
N PRO A 89 -3.24 -12.58 -5.01
CA PRO A 89 -3.90 -13.65 -4.27
C PRO A 89 -5.23 -13.19 -3.69
N ALA A 90 -6.20 -14.11 -3.61
CA ALA A 90 -7.51 -13.82 -3.01
C ALA A 90 -7.42 -13.51 -1.51
N LEU A 91 -6.44 -14.09 -0.81
CA LEU A 91 -6.22 -13.93 0.61
C LEU A 91 -4.73 -13.84 0.91
N ILE A 92 -4.35 -12.93 1.80
CA ILE A 92 -3.01 -12.83 2.38
C ILE A 92 -3.13 -12.72 3.90
N THR A 93 -2.43 -13.62 4.59
CA THR A 93 -2.22 -13.59 6.02
C THR A 93 -0.91 -12.85 6.37
N TYR A 94 -0.68 -12.61 7.66
CA TYR A 94 0.59 -12.05 8.16
C TYR A 94 1.81 -12.83 7.66
N HIS A 95 1.78 -14.16 7.77
CA HIS A 95 2.89 -15.01 7.35
C HIS A 95 3.10 -15.07 5.83
N ASP A 96 2.06 -14.87 5.05
CA ASP A 96 2.15 -14.78 3.59
C ASP A 96 2.77 -13.46 3.16
N TYR A 97 2.35 -12.37 3.81
CA TYR A 97 2.85 -11.03 3.47
C TYR A 97 4.33 -10.84 3.83
N LEU A 98 4.80 -11.45 4.93
CA LEU A 98 6.23 -11.49 5.26
C LEU A 98 7.08 -12.11 4.13
N LYS A 99 6.54 -13.06 3.37
CA LYS A 99 7.26 -13.73 2.27
C LYS A 99 7.09 -13.04 0.93
N ASN A 100 5.98 -12.33 0.74
CA ASN A 100 5.62 -11.71 -0.55
C ASN A 100 4.92 -10.37 -0.34
N THR A 101 5.68 -9.28 -0.44
CA THR A 101 5.18 -7.90 -0.28
C THR A 101 4.45 -7.40 -1.53
N ILE A 102 3.36 -8.10 -1.91
CA ILE A 102 2.64 -7.82 -3.16
C ILE A 102 1.63 -6.68 -3.05
N ILE A 103 1.23 -6.28 -1.84
CA ILE A 103 0.22 -5.26 -1.59
C ILE A 103 0.82 -3.87 -1.84
N GLY A 104 0.42 -3.23 -2.94
CA GLY A 104 0.81 -1.85 -3.24
C GLY A 104 -0.09 -0.84 -2.53
N CYS A 105 0.48 0.26 -2.03
CA CYS A 105 -0.25 1.28 -1.25
C CYS A 105 -1.49 1.80 -2.00
N LEU A 106 -1.35 2.14 -3.29
CA LEU A 106 -2.42 2.65 -4.16
C LEU A 106 -3.59 1.66 -4.36
N THR A 107 -3.41 0.37 -4.02
CA THR A 107 -4.42 -0.68 -4.24
C THR A 107 -5.32 -0.90 -3.04
N VAL A 108 -4.93 -0.38 -1.88
CA VAL A 108 -5.54 -0.70 -0.58
C VAL A 108 -6.77 0.14 -0.29
N ILE A 109 -7.79 -0.51 0.29
CA ILE A 109 -8.87 0.13 1.05
C ILE A 109 -8.99 -0.56 2.41
N LEU A 110 -9.12 0.24 3.46
CA LEU A 110 -9.29 -0.17 4.85
C LEU A 110 -10.64 0.29 5.39
N ASP A 111 -11.37 -0.57 6.11
CA ASP A 111 -12.54 -0.17 6.89
C ASP A 111 -12.09 0.29 8.28
N LYS A 112 -12.06 1.60 8.48
CA LYS A 112 -11.63 2.24 9.73
C LYS A 112 -12.45 1.80 10.94
N THR A 113 -13.73 1.48 10.75
CA THR A 113 -14.61 1.06 11.85
C THR A 113 -14.26 -0.31 12.40
N GLN A 114 -13.66 -1.17 11.56
CA GLN A 114 -13.22 -2.51 11.97
C GLN A 114 -11.78 -2.52 12.46
N ILE A 115 -10.85 -1.85 11.75
CA ILE A 115 -9.42 -1.90 12.11
C ILE A 115 -9.05 -0.94 13.25
N GLY A 116 -9.89 0.06 13.55
CA GLY A 116 -9.62 1.06 14.59
C GLY A 116 -8.56 2.10 14.20
N ASP A 117 -8.09 2.84 15.18
CA ASP A 117 -7.12 3.93 15.02
C ASP A 117 -5.67 3.42 15.03
N LEU A 118 -5.28 2.72 13.96
CA LEU A 118 -3.90 2.33 13.73
C LEU A 118 -3.13 3.45 13.01
N LYS A 119 -1.82 3.51 13.27
CA LYS A 119 -0.91 4.49 12.65
C LYS A 119 0.20 3.79 11.89
N MET A 120 0.57 4.34 10.74
CA MET A 120 1.77 3.91 10.04
C MET A 120 3.00 4.13 10.94
N PRO A 121 3.89 3.14 11.06
CA PRO A 121 5.16 3.32 11.77
C PRO A 121 5.97 4.47 11.18
N ASP A 122 6.61 5.25 12.05
CA ASP A 122 7.43 6.39 11.63
C ASP A 122 8.82 5.91 11.18
N ILE A 123 8.83 5.36 9.97
CA ILE A 123 10.04 4.93 9.27
C ILE A 123 10.12 5.60 7.91
N ARG A 124 11.33 5.85 7.45
CA ARG A 124 11.56 6.65 6.24
C ARG A 124 11.13 5.95 4.95
N THR A 125 11.22 4.63 4.92
CA THR A 125 10.94 3.78 3.74
C THR A 125 10.22 2.51 4.17
N SER A 126 9.47 1.86 3.26
CA SER A 126 8.66 0.65 3.54
C SER A 126 7.65 0.83 4.69
N GLN A 127 7.21 2.06 4.92
CA GLN A 127 6.21 2.40 5.95
C GLN A 127 4.86 1.75 5.67
N ASP A 128 4.48 1.61 4.41
CA ASP A 128 3.29 0.90 3.96
C ASP A 128 3.38 -0.60 4.28
N MET A 129 4.52 -1.24 3.95
CA MET A 129 4.77 -2.64 4.31
C MET A 129 4.64 -2.85 5.84
N ALA A 130 5.28 -2.01 6.64
CA ALA A 130 5.23 -2.13 8.09
C ALA A 130 3.79 -1.89 8.63
N PHE A 131 3.02 -1.02 8.00
CA PHE A 131 1.63 -0.76 8.37
C PHE A 131 0.72 -1.94 8.03
N TRP A 132 0.88 -2.54 6.84
CA TRP A 132 0.12 -3.75 6.49
C TRP A 132 0.45 -4.91 7.43
N LEU A 133 1.73 -5.11 7.77
CA LEU A 133 2.13 -6.11 8.76
C LEU A 133 1.51 -5.85 10.14
N LEU A 134 1.45 -4.59 10.58
CA LEU A 134 0.80 -4.22 11.83
C LEU A 134 -0.70 -4.62 11.83
N ILE A 135 -1.43 -4.33 10.76
CA ILE A 135 -2.85 -4.71 10.63
C ILE A 135 -3.00 -6.23 10.63
N LEU A 136 -2.21 -6.92 9.80
CA LEU A 136 -2.27 -8.38 9.69
C LEU A 136 -1.90 -9.09 11.00
N ARG A 137 -0.92 -8.57 11.75
CA ARG A 137 -0.50 -9.10 13.06
C ARG A 137 -1.59 -8.94 14.13
N ASN A 138 -2.44 -7.93 14.00
CA ASN A 138 -3.60 -7.72 14.88
C ASN A 138 -4.78 -8.65 14.57
N GLY A 139 -4.58 -9.70 13.75
CA GLY A 139 -5.58 -10.73 13.49
C GLY A 139 -6.42 -10.50 12.25
N PHE A 140 -6.19 -9.43 11.50
CA PHE A 140 -6.85 -9.22 10.22
C PHE A 140 -6.17 -10.02 9.10
N SER A 141 -6.91 -10.23 8.01
CA SER A 141 -6.38 -10.74 6.74
C SER A 141 -6.65 -9.73 5.64
N ALA A 142 -5.78 -9.68 4.63
CA ALA A 142 -5.98 -8.85 3.46
C ALA A 142 -6.63 -9.67 2.33
N TYR A 143 -7.72 -9.15 1.77
CA TYR A 143 -8.48 -9.82 0.73
C TYR A 143 -8.25 -9.15 -0.62
N GLY A 144 -7.84 -9.94 -1.60
CA GLY A 144 -7.52 -9.48 -2.94
C GLY A 144 -8.72 -9.53 -3.88
N LEU A 145 -9.11 -8.39 -4.43
CA LEU A 145 -9.98 -8.31 -5.59
C LEU A 145 -9.11 -8.41 -6.85
N ASN A 146 -9.17 -9.54 -7.55
CA ASN A 146 -8.27 -9.81 -8.69
C ASN A 146 -8.71 -9.08 -9.98
N GLU A 147 -8.96 -7.79 -9.85
CA GLU A 147 -9.18 -6.84 -10.94
C GLU A 147 -8.09 -5.77 -10.94
N SER A 148 -7.69 -5.32 -12.13
CA SER A 148 -6.70 -4.23 -12.26
C SER A 148 -7.41 -2.89 -12.14
N LEU A 149 -7.49 -2.36 -10.93
CA LEU A 149 -8.21 -1.12 -10.62
C LEU A 149 -7.26 0.06 -10.28
N ALA A 150 -5.96 -0.13 -10.46
CA ALA A 150 -4.97 0.91 -10.21
C ALA A 150 -3.81 0.81 -11.21
N LYS A 151 -3.14 1.93 -11.45
CA LYS A 151 -1.96 2.03 -12.31
C LYS A 151 -0.82 2.67 -11.52
N TYR A 152 0.23 1.90 -11.28
CA TYR A 152 1.44 2.34 -10.58
C TYR A 152 2.41 2.97 -11.56
N ARG A 153 2.78 4.23 -11.34
CA ARG A 153 3.71 4.95 -12.21
C ARG A 153 5.16 4.76 -11.77
N VAL A 154 6.00 4.29 -12.68
CA VAL A 154 7.44 4.21 -12.46
C VAL A 154 8.09 5.48 -12.98
N VAL A 155 8.57 6.30 -12.05
CA VAL A 155 9.34 7.52 -12.33
C VAL A 155 10.82 7.23 -12.12
N ARG A 156 11.69 7.76 -13.00
CA ARG A 156 13.13 7.71 -12.83
C ARG A 156 13.49 8.47 -11.55
N ASP A 157 14.46 7.95 -10.80
CA ASP A 157 14.95 8.54 -9.53
C ASP A 157 13.94 8.58 -8.37
N SER A 158 12.86 7.78 -8.45
CA SER A 158 11.94 7.62 -7.32
C SER A 158 12.58 6.91 -6.12
N ASN A 159 12.04 7.13 -4.92
CA ASN A 159 12.51 6.45 -3.70
C ASN A 159 12.48 4.91 -3.81
N SER A 160 11.60 4.36 -4.64
CA SER A 160 11.44 2.92 -4.91
C SER A 160 12.39 2.37 -5.98
N SER A 161 13.14 3.23 -6.69
CA SER A 161 14.06 2.81 -7.77
C SER A 161 15.31 2.09 -7.25
N ASN A 162 15.76 2.42 -6.04
CA ASN A 162 16.98 1.84 -5.45
C ASN A 162 16.70 0.48 -4.80
N LYS A 163 17.00 -0.58 -5.54
CA LYS A 163 16.74 -1.97 -5.16
C LYS A 163 17.54 -2.46 -3.96
N ILE A 164 18.79 -2.01 -3.82
CA ILE A 164 19.66 -2.38 -2.68
C ILE A 164 19.07 -1.78 -1.41
N ARG A 165 18.57 -0.56 -1.49
CA ARG A 165 17.91 0.11 -0.38
C ARG A 165 16.63 -0.63 0.00
N ALA A 166 15.77 -0.97 -0.97
CA ALA A 166 14.53 -1.72 -0.72
C ALA A 166 14.79 -3.05 0.01
N VAL A 167 15.85 -3.77 -0.36
CA VAL A 167 16.26 -5.02 0.30
C VAL A 167 16.68 -4.77 1.76
N LYS A 168 17.47 -3.71 2.03
CA LYS A 168 17.86 -3.33 3.40
C LYS A 168 16.66 -2.89 4.24
N ASP A 169 15.72 -2.18 3.64
CA ASP A 169 14.54 -1.68 4.32
C ASP A 169 13.61 -2.85 4.74
N VAL A 170 13.42 -3.85 3.88
CA VAL A 170 12.66 -5.07 4.22
C VAL A 170 13.33 -5.82 5.37
N TRP A 171 14.66 -5.97 5.34
CA TRP A 171 15.41 -6.58 6.44
C TRP A 171 15.24 -5.80 7.75
N PHE A 172 15.31 -4.48 7.70
CA PHE A 172 15.05 -3.61 8.84
C PHE A 172 13.65 -3.81 9.41
N VAL A 173 12.61 -3.88 8.56
CA VAL A 173 11.23 -4.15 9.00
C VAL A 173 11.16 -5.48 9.74
N TYR A 174 11.78 -6.55 9.23
CA TYR A 174 11.75 -7.85 9.91
C TYR A 174 12.45 -7.84 11.26
N ARG A 175 13.61 -7.18 11.36
CA ARG A 175 14.45 -7.25 12.56
C ARG A 175 14.08 -6.23 13.63
N GLU A 176 13.78 -5.00 13.23
CA GLU A 176 13.57 -3.89 14.15
C GLU A 176 12.09 -3.63 14.42
N ILE A 177 11.23 -3.74 13.40
CA ILE A 177 9.80 -3.44 13.56
C ILE A 177 9.03 -4.68 14.02
N GLU A 178 9.18 -5.80 13.29
CA GLU A 178 8.48 -7.06 13.59
C GLU A 178 9.20 -7.92 14.62
N ARG A 179 10.47 -7.62 14.93
CA ARG A 179 11.32 -8.32 15.91
C ARG A 179 11.34 -9.84 15.72
N LEU A 180 11.31 -10.28 14.46
CA LEU A 180 11.38 -11.69 14.14
C LEU A 180 12.74 -12.27 14.57
N ASN A 181 12.79 -13.55 14.99
CA ASN A 181 14.06 -14.22 15.22
C ASN A 181 14.87 -14.34 13.91
N LEU A 182 16.18 -14.52 14.03
CA LEU A 182 17.09 -14.48 12.87
C LEU A 182 16.75 -15.55 11.82
N PHE A 183 16.47 -16.77 12.23
CA PHE A 183 16.21 -17.87 11.30
C PHE A 183 14.92 -17.66 10.50
N TYR A 184 13.86 -17.19 11.17
CA TYR A 184 12.60 -16.87 10.50
C TYR A 184 12.73 -15.64 9.60
N SER A 185 13.51 -14.63 10.01
CA SER A 185 13.82 -13.47 9.17
C SER A 185 14.53 -13.88 7.88
N LEU A 186 15.54 -14.76 7.97
CA LEU A 186 16.26 -15.29 6.81
C LEU A 186 15.32 -16.08 5.89
N TRP A 187 14.48 -16.94 6.45
CA TRP A 187 13.48 -17.67 5.67
C TRP A 187 12.52 -16.76 4.91
N CYS A 188 11.94 -15.78 5.58
CA CYS A 188 11.04 -14.79 4.95
C CYS A 188 11.78 -14.00 3.87
N PHE A 189 13.03 -13.60 4.14
CA PHE A 189 13.84 -12.79 3.24
C PHE A 189 14.22 -13.53 1.95
N ILE A 190 14.57 -14.81 2.03
CA ILE A 190 14.84 -15.64 0.85
C ILE A 190 13.59 -15.75 -0.02
N ASN A 191 12.42 -16.00 0.60
CA ASN A 191 11.16 -16.02 -0.13
C ASN A 191 10.82 -14.67 -0.77
N TYR A 192 11.00 -13.56 -0.04
CA TYR A 192 10.81 -12.22 -0.57
C TYR A 192 11.66 -11.97 -1.83
N ILE A 193 12.95 -12.32 -1.79
CA ILE A 193 13.84 -12.18 -2.96
C ILE A 193 13.34 -13.04 -4.12
N PHE A 194 12.94 -14.28 -3.86
CA PHE A 194 12.41 -15.18 -4.87
C PHE A 194 11.16 -14.59 -5.56
N TYR A 195 10.18 -14.10 -4.80
CA TYR A 195 8.97 -13.48 -5.35
C TYR A 195 9.26 -12.16 -6.05
N ALA A 196 10.20 -11.36 -5.55
CA ALA A 196 10.61 -10.12 -6.20
C ALA A 196 11.28 -10.36 -7.56
N LEU A 197 12.06 -11.44 -7.71
CA LEU A 197 12.63 -11.86 -8.99
C LEU A 197 11.57 -12.41 -9.93
N LYS A 198 10.68 -13.29 -9.45
CA LYS A 198 9.57 -13.85 -10.24
C LYS A 198 8.67 -12.76 -10.83
N LYS A 199 8.36 -11.71 -10.07
CA LYS A 199 7.54 -10.57 -10.51
C LYS A 199 8.15 -9.78 -11.68
N ARG A 200 9.44 -9.95 -11.97
CA ARG A 200 10.14 -9.27 -13.08
C ARG A 200 10.18 -10.08 -14.37
N ILE A 201 9.99 -11.37 -14.26
CA ILE A 201 10.05 -12.29 -15.41
C ILE A 201 8.66 -12.39 -16.06
N LEU A 202 7.62 -12.05 -15.33
CA LEU A 202 6.22 -11.97 -15.80
C LEU A 202 5.87 -10.55 -16.23
#